data_c4788629a2627a63c65b224d7f7e002d
#
_entry.id   c4788629a2627a63c65b224d7f7e002d
#
_cell.length_a   1.000
_cell.length_b   1.000
_cell.length_c   1.000
_cell.angle_alpha   90.00
_cell.angle_beta   90.00
_cell.angle_gamma   90.00
#
_symmetry.space_group_name_H-M   'P 1'
#
loop_
_entity.id
_entity.type
_entity.pdbx_description
1 polymer ?
#
loop_
_entity_poly.entity_id
_entity_poly.type
_entity_poly.pdbx_seq_one_letter_code
_entity_poly.pdbx_strand_id
1 'polypeptide(L)'
;MSRRRSLGRAARPAAAIAAITVLLAGCANAEKNLTVPSSTATSTSSGSSSATAGMNMGSSTTNAGSVSVDGVKAVPTQPLGSADWQGMKISAEATTPLPFVIYNGTSEQLVKAGPKSSFHLMVMLNDAQTGVAIPYATVWATISQKGKIYYDARQWPMISRYMGPHYGNDVSVPGAGTYQLSLLVSPPVSARHVEYENVWLHPHRVNLTFHWTPPS
;
A
#
# COMPACT_ATOMS: atom_id res chain seq x y z
N MET A 1 44.43 49.99 -32.63
CA MET A 1 43.03 50.05 -33.12
C MET A 1 42.14 49.34 -32.08
N SER A 2 41.49 50.11 -31.23
CA SER A 2 40.68 49.68 -30.06
C SER A 2 39.22 49.71 -30.45
N ARG A 3 38.50 48.57 -30.43
CA ARG A 3 37.04 48.57 -30.60
C ARG A 3 36.37 48.33 -29.24
N ARG A 4 35.77 49.39 -28.69
CA ARG A 4 34.89 49.37 -27.56
C ARG A 4 33.56 48.72 -27.99
N ARG A 5 33.09 47.69 -27.27
CA ARG A 5 31.73 47.15 -27.40
C ARG A 5 30.86 47.71 -26.27
N SER A 6 29.79 48.34 -26.70
CA SER A 6 28.75 48.94 -25.83
C SER A 6 27.93 47.87 -25.16
N LEU A 7 27.73 48.02 -23.85
CA LEU A 7 26.80 47.23 -23.04
C LEU A 7 25.36 47.75 -23.22
N GLY A 8 24.52 46.95 -23.84
CA GLY A 8 23.08 47.23 -23.90
C GLY A 8 22.40 46.89 -22.57
N ARG A 9 21.76 47.90 -22.01
CA ARG A 9 20.87 47.78 -20.86
C ARG A 9 19.59 47.04 -21.27
N ALA A 10 19.32 45.88 -20.72
CA ALA A 10 18.03 45.19 -20.83
C ALA A 10 17.05 45.75 -19.80
N ALA A 11 15.91 46.28 -20.29
CA ALA A 11 14.79 46.70 -19.47
C ALA A 11 14.04 45.51 -18.89
N ARG A 12 13.76 45.58 -17.60
CA ARG A 12 12.93 44.57 -16.91
C ARG A 12 11.46 44.96 -17.09
N PRO A 13 10.56 44.00 -17.45
CA PRO A 13 9.12 44.29 -17.37
C PRO A 13 8.61 44.20 -15.92
N ALA A 14 7.81 45.17 -15.53
CA ALA A 14 7.10 45.16 -14.26
C ALA A 14 5.98 44.11 -14.28
N ALA A 15 5.99 43.23 -13.32
CA ALA A 15 4.92 42.25 -13.12
C ALA A 15 3.74 42.94 -12.41
N ALA A 16 2.59 43.01 -13.06
CA ALA A 16 1.33 43.45 -12.45
C ALA A 16 0.80 42.34 -11.54
N ILE A 17 0.65 42.66 -10.25
CA ILE A 17 0.01 41.77 -9.26
C ILE A 17 -1.51 41.98 -9.39
N ALA A 18 -2.20 41.00 -9.94
CA ALA A 18 -3.66 40.94 -9.92
C ALA A 18 -4.12 40.41 -8.55
N ALA A 19 -4.77 41.26 -7.76
CA ALA A 19 -5.42 40.86 -6.53
C ALA A 19 -6.69 40.04 -6.85
N ILE A 20 -6.72 38.77 -6.55
CA ILE A 20 -7.91 37.94 -6.63
C ILE A 20 -8.64 38.01 -5.30
N THR A 21 -9.78 38.72 -5.33
CA THR A 21 -10.72 38.79 -4.21
C THR A 21 -11.54 37.51 -4.21
N VAL A 22 -11.27 36.61 -3.26
CA VAL A 22 -12.08 35.39 -3.05
C VAL A 22 -13.31 35.76 -2.23
N LEU A 23 -14.47 35.77 -2.85
CA LEU A 23 -15.79 35.83 -2.19
C LEU A 23 -16.03 34.46 -1.53
N LEU A 24 -15.98 34.42 -0.20
CA LEU A 24 -16.46 33.31 0.60
C LEU A 24 -18.00 33.30 0.60
N ALA A 25 -18.60 32.55 -0.31
CA ALA A 25 -20.01 32.20 -0.21
C ALA A 25 -20.15 31.11 0.84
N GLY A 26 -20.81 31.43 1.95
CA GLY A 26 -21.12 30.47 3.01
C GLY A 26 -22.04 29.37 2.49
N CYS A 27 -21.58 28.11 2.54
CA CYS A 27 -22.43 26.94 2.40
C CYS A 27 -23.09 26.66 3.74
N ALA A 28 -24.41 26.94 3.79
CA ALA A 28 -25.27 26.54 4.89
C ALA A 28 -25.28 25.01 5.01
N ASN A 29 -25.12 24.50 6.24
CA ASN A 29 -25.21 23.10 6.62
C ASN A 29 -26.56 22.52 6.19
N ALA A 30 -26.54 21.65 5.20
CA ALA A 30 -27.61 20.70 4.97
C ALA A 30 -27.25 19.40 5.71
N GLU A 31 -27.53 19.35 7.00
CA GLU A 31 -27.60 18.06 7.71
C GLU A 31 -28.78 17.26 7.14
N LYS A 32 -28.49 16.40 6.18
CA LYS A 32 -29.45 15.38 5.77
C LYS A 32 -29.48 14.32 6.85
N ASN A 33 -30.54 14.37 7.64
CA ASN A 33 -30.95 13.30 8.54
C ASN A 33 -31.02 11.97 7.76
N LEU A 34 -29.99 11.16 7.85
CA LEU A 34 -30.00 9.78 7.39
C LEU A 34 -30.77 8.96 8.42
N THR A 35 -32.09 8.84 8.21
CA THR A 35 -32.92 7.89 8.93
C THR A 35 -32.52 6.49 8.48
N VAL A 36 -31.73 5.80 9.30
CA VAL A 36 -31.44 4.38 9.14
C VAL A 36 -32.74 3.62 9.47
N PRO A 37 -33.29 2.79 8.56
CA PRO A 37 -34.43 1.96 8.89
C PRO A 37 -34.03 0.96 9.98
N SER A 38 -34.68 1.05 11.14
CA SER A 38 -34.52 0.11 12.24
C SER A 38 -35.11 -1.24 11.82
N SER A 39 -34.27 -2.19 11.46
CA SER A 39 -34.69 -3.58 11.24
C SER A 39 -34.93 -4.19 12.61
N THR A 40 -36.19 -4.31 12.97
CA THR A 40 -36.62 -5.06 14.18
C THR A 40 -36.35 -6.55 13.93
N ALA A 41 -35.23 -7.04 14.41
CA ALA A 41 -34.99 -8.48 14.47
C ALA A 41 -35.75 -9.07 15.62
N THR A 42 -36.79 -9.83 15.33
CA THR A 42 -37.52 -10.66 16.26
C THR A 42 -36.60 -11.78 16.74
N SER A 43 -36.12 -11.66 17.98
CA SER A 43 -35.32 -12.71 18.62
C SER A 43 -36.26 -13.78 19.15
N THR A 44 -36.33 -14.93 18.49
CA THR A 44 -36.88 -16.16 19.02
C THR A 44 -35.81 -16.82 19.88
N SER A 45 -35.98 -16.76 21.19
CA SER A 45 -35.15 -17.49 22.15
C SER A 45 -35.60 -18.95 22.21
N SER A 46 -34.70 -19.87 21.92
CA SER A 46 -34.84 -21.25 22.38
C SER A 46 -33.47 -21.89 22.59
N GLY A 47 -33.22 -22.30 23.84
CA GLY A 47 -32.48 -23.50 24.21
C GLY A 47 -30.99 -23.33 24.47
N SER A 48 -30.66 -23.29 25.74
CA SER A 48 -29.42 -23.71 26.40
C SER A 48 -28.60 -24.77 25.67
N SER A 49 -27.32 -24.52 25.53
CA SER A 49 -26.26 -25.46 25.98
C SER A 49 -24.91 -24.72 26.03
N SER A 50 -24.42 -24.59 27.27
CA SER A 50 -23.08 -24.16 27.60
C SER A 50 -22.05 -25.15 27.01
N ALA A 51 -21.32 -24.69 25.99
CA ALA A 51 -20.04 -25.27 25.63
C ALA A 51 -19.00 -24.15 25.69
N THR A 52 -18.25 -24.12 26.79
CA THR A 52 -17.05 -23.33 26.94
C THR A 52 -16.01 -23.90 26.00
N ALA A 53 -16.04 -23.49 24.75
CA ALA A 53 -14.94 -23.74 23.82
C ALA A 53 -13.87 -22.67 24.11
N GLY A 54 -12.84 -23.06 24.85
CA GLY A 54 -11.62 -22.28 24.99
C GLY A 54 -11.09 -21.97 23.61
N MET A 55 -11.08 -20.69 23.25
CA MET A 55 -10.33 -20.21 22.08
C MET A 55 -8.86 -20.43 22.37
N ASN A 56 -8.35 -21.58 21.95
CA ASN A 56 -6.93 -21.81 21.89
C ASN A 56 -6.40 -20.96 20.72
N MET A 57 -5.96 -19.75 21.03
CA MET A 57 -5.18 -18.92 20.12
C MET A 57 -3.82 -19.59 19.95
N GLY A 58 -3.81 -20.67 19.17
CA GLY A 58 -2.58 -21.26 18.69
C GLY A 58 -1.83 -20.19 17.92
N SER A 59 -0.64 -19.83 18.41
CA SER A 59 0.35 -19.06 17.67
C SER A 59 0.73 -19.84 16.40
N SER A 60 -0.07 -19.71 15.36
CA SER A 60 0.37 -20.08 14.02
C SER A 60 1.17 -18.90 13.50
N THR A 61 2.48 -19.03 13.52
CA THR A 61 3.40 -18.29 12.66
C THR A 61 3.11 -18.69 11.20
N THR A 62 1.92 -18.34 10.72
CA THR A 62 1.60 -18.47 9.30
C THR A 62 2.13 -17.21 8.61
N ASN A 63 2.93 -17.44 7.58
CA ASN A 63 3.38 -16.43 6.64
C ASN A 63 2.24 -15.47 6.33
N ALA A 64 2.44 -14.18 6.63
CA ALA A 64 1.39 -13.15 6.64
C ALA A 64 0.89 -12.76 5.24
N GLY A 65 0.59 -13.70 4.39
CA GLY A 65 0.11 -13.45 3.03
C GLY A 65 -0.95 -14.41 2.52
N SER A 66 -1.09 -15.59 3.08
CA SER A 66 -2.06 -16.57 2.58
C SER A 66 -3.17 -16.82 3.59
N VAL A 67 -4.39 -16.43 3.24
CA VAL A 67 -5.59 -16.85 3.96
C VAL A 67 -6.03 -18.18 3.38
N SER A 68 -5.97 -19.26 4.17
CA SER A 68 -6.61 -20.52 3.81
C SER A 68 -8.11 -20.36 3.98
N VAL A 69 -8.83 -20.31 2.87
CA VAL A 69 -10.29 -20.47 2.86
C VAL A 69 -10.57 -21.90 2.46
N ASP A 70 -11.49 -22.57 3.12
CA ASP A 70 -11.83 -23.98 2.85
C ASP A 70 -12.01 -24.24 1.34
N GLY A 71 -11.21 -25.17 0.81
CA GLY A 71 -11.20 -25.54 -0.59
C GLY A 71 -10.39 -24.63 -1.53
N VAL A 72 -9.74 -23.60 -1.03
CA VAL A 72 -8.89 -22.72 -1.84
C VAL A 72 -7.42 -22.96 -1.53
N LYS A 73 -6.66 -23.33 -2.54
CA LYS A 73 -5.22 -23.52 -2.42
C LYS A 73 -4.53 -22.16 -2.23
N ALA A 74 -3.77 -22.02 -1.15
CA ALA A 74 -2.93 -20.86 -0.94
C ALA A 74 -1.97 -20.65 -2.12
N VAL A 75 -1.79 -19.41 -2.54
CA VAL A 75 -0.82 -19.08 -3.59
C VAL A 75 0.58 -19.21 -3.00
N PRO A 76 1.50 -20.00 -3.61
CA PRO A 76 2.86 -20.10 -3.11
C PRO A 76 3.55 -18.75 -3.14
N THR A 77 4.19 -18.37 -2.02
CA THR A 77 4.94 -17.13 -1.89
C THR A 77 6.38 -17.42 -1.47
N GLN A 78 7.29 -16.55 -1.89
CA GLN A 78 8.67 -16.51 -1.43
C GLN A 78 8.86 -15.27 -0.59
N PRO A 79 9.25 -15.37 0.71
CA PRO A 79 9.59 -14.20 1.52
C PRO A 79 10.80 -13.47 0.96
N LEU A 80 10.69 -12.13 0.87
CA LEU A 80 11.78 -11.25 0.47
C LEU A 80 12.40 -10.51 1.66
N GLY A 81 11.68 -10.45 2.79
CA GLY A 81 12.15 -9.86 4.03
C GLY A 81 11.07 -9.06 4.74
N SER A 82 11.41 -8.58 5.94
CA SER A 82 10.53 -7.71 6.73
C SER A 82 11.35 -6.76 7.61
N ALA A 83 10.69 -5.69 8.06
CA ALA A 83 11.21 -4.74 9.03
C ALA A 83 10.05 -4.18 9.87
N ASP A 84 10.39 -3.67 11.05
CA ASP A 84 9.43 -3.04 11.95
C ASP A 84 9.60 -1.51 11.93
N TRP A 85 8.48 -0.80 11.95
CA TRP A 85 8.42 0.64 12.05
C TRP A 85 7.33 1.07 13.04
N GLN A 86 7.74 1.46 14.25
CA GLN A 86 6.85 1.94 15.32
C GLN A 86 5.64 1.01 15.54
N GLY A 87 5.87 -0.30 15.65
CA GLY A 87 4.81 -1.28 15.84
C GLY A 87 4.10 -1.73 14.56
N MET A 88 4.45 -1.18 13.39
CA MET A 88 4.03 -1.69 12.10
C MET A 88 5.07 -2.68 11.57
N LYS A 89 4.67 -3.91 11.31
CA LYS A 89 5.47 -4.88 10.55
C LYS A 89 5.24 -4.65 9.05
N ILE A 90 6.32 -4.35 8.34
CA ILE A 90 6.36 -4.20 6.88
C ILE A 90 6.98 -5.47 6.33
N SER A 91 6.22 -6.31 5.64
CA SER A 91 6.70 -7.56 5.04
C SER A 91 6.64 -7.49 3.52
N ALA A 92 7.63 -8.05 2.85
CA ALA A 92 7.67 -8.17 1.40
C ALA A 92 7.74 -9.64 1.00
N GLU A 93 6.91 -10.04 0.05
CA GLU A 93 6.85 -11.40 -0.51
C GLU A 93 6.76 -11.33 -2.04
N ALA A 94 7.17 -12.39 -2.71
CA ALA A 94 7.03 -12.58 -4.14
C ALA A 94 6.16 -13.79 -4.43
N THR A 95 5.29 -13.68 -5.45
CA THR A 95 4.56 -14.80 -6.03
C THR A 95 4.68 -14.77 -7.55
N THR A 96 4.09 -15.73 -8.25
CA THR A 96 4.04 -15.71 -9.72
C THR A 96 3.38 -14.43 -10.21
N PRO A 97 3.81 -13.85 -11.36
CA PRO A 97 3.16 -12.67 -11.94
C PRO A 97 1.67 -12.93 -12.19
N LEU A 98 0.83 -11.96 -11.84
CA LEU A 98 -0.63 -12.06 -11.87
C LEU A 98 -1.26 -10.89 -12.61
N PRO A 99 -2.28 -11.10 -13.45
CA PRO A 99 -3.11 -10.00 -13.92
C PRO A 99 -3.95 -9.45 -12.77
N PHE A 100 -4.13 -8.12 -12.73
CA PHE A 100 -4.99 -7.46 -11.77
C PHE A 100 -5.73 -6.28 -12.41
N VAL A 101 -6.80 -5.82 -11.76
CA VAL A 101 -7.60 -4.69 -12.24
C VAL A 101 -7.39 -3.50 -11.31
N ILE A 102 -7.03 -2.36 -11.89
CA ILE A 102 -7.03 -1.07 -11.19
C ILE A 102 -8.40 -0.45 -11.37
N TYR A 103 -9.10 -0.19 -10.26
CA TYR A 103 -10.37 0.53 -10.24
C TYR A 103 -10.15 1.91 -9.61
N ASN A 104 -10.52 2.97 -10.33
CA ASN A 104 -10.33 4.36 -9.87
C ASN A 104 -11.62 5.04 -9.40
N GLY A 105 -12.70 4.28 -9.20
CA GLY A 105 -14.01 4.79 -8.82
C GLY A 105 -14.97 5.00 -9.98
N THR A 106 -14.48 5.10 -11.21
CA THR A 106 -15.30 5.35 -12.41
C THR A 106 -14.99 4.42 -13.58
N SER A 107 -13.77 3.90 -13.63
CA SER A 107 -13.32 3.02 -14.72
C SER A 107 -12.42 1.92 -14.19
N GLU A 108 -12.32 0.84 -14.93
CA GLU A 108 -11.46 -0.30 -14.71
C GLU A 108 -10.36 -0.35 -15.75
N GLN A 109 -9.14 -0.68 -15.28
CA GLN A 109 -7.99 -0.93 -16.14
C GLN A 109 -7.40 -2.30 -15.82
N LEU A 110 -7.48 -3.24 -16.75
CA LEU A 110 -6.80 -4.52 -16.63
C LEU A 110 -5.30 -4.33 -16.87
N VAL A 111 -4.50 -4.64 -15.85
CA VAL A 111 -3.04 -4.77 -15.94
C VAL A 111 -2.72 -6.24 -16.13
N LYS A 112 -2.13 -6.58 -17.27
CA LYS A 112 -1.69 -7.96 -17.55
C LYS A 112 -0.24 -8.11 -17.14
N ALA A 113 0.09 -9.27 -16.58
CA ALA A 113 1.49 -9.63 -16.38
C ALA A 113 2.24 -9.58 -17.72
N GLY A 114 3.32 -8.83 -17.75
CA GLY A 114 4.15 -8.73 -18.96
C GLY A 114 4.96 -10.01 -19.21
N PRO A 115 5.38 -10.30 -20.44
CA PRO A 115 6.17 -11.50 -20.75
C PRO A 115 7.55 -11.50 -20.07
N LYS A 116 7.99 -10.34 -19.58
CA LYS A 116 9.25 -10.17 -18.84
C LYS A 116 9.05 -10.02 -17.33
N SER A 117 7.81 -10.13 -16.83
CA SER A 117 7.55 -10.07 -15.39
C SER A 117 8.19 -11.28 -14.71
N SER A 118 9.00 -11.00 -13.70
CA SER A 118 9.70 -12.02 -12.93
C SER A 118 8.85 -12.55 -11.79
N PHE A 119 8.18 -11.64 -11.09
CA PHE A 119 7.30 -11.98 -9.96
C PHE A 119 6.31 -10.86 -9.70
N HIS A 120 5.24 -11.17 -8.97
CA HIS A 120 4.35 -10.21 -8.35
C HIS A 120 4.89 -9.88 -6.97
N LEU A 121 5.27 -8.61 -6.75
CA LEU A 121 5.69 -8.12 -5.43
C LEU A 121 4.46 -7.84 -4.59
N MET A 122 4.43 -8.36 -3.38
CA MET A 122 3.43 -8.08 -2.36
C MET A 122 4.10 -7.43 -1.15
N VAL A 123 3.56 -6.31 -0.70
CA VAL A 123 3.99 -5.63 0.53
C VAL A 123 2.80 -5.58 1.48
N MET A 124 2.92 -6.19 2.65
CA MET A 124 1.92 -6.17 3.70
C MET A 124 2.36 -5.20 4.79
N LEU A 125 1.39 -4.41 5.27
CA LEU A 125 1.55 -3.52 6.42
C LEU A 125 0.59 -4.01 7.50
N ASN A 126 1.14 -4.52 8.60
CA ASN A 126 0.35 -5.11 9.67
C ASN A 126 0.77 -4.53 11.02
N ASP A 127 -0.16 -4.43 11.95
CA ASP A 127 0.19 -4.24 13.35
C ASP A 127 1.04 -5.43 13.82
N ALA A 128 2.19 -5.16 14.42
CA ALA A 128 3.17 -6.20 14.77
C ALA A 128 2.70 -7.13 15.89
N GLN A 129 1.77 -6.67 16.73
CA GLN A 129 1.25 -7.45 17.86
C GLN A 129 0.05 -8.30 17.46
N THR A 130 -0.87 -7.74 16.69
CA THR A 130 -2.16 -8.36 16.40
C THR A 130 -2.24 -8.98 15.01
N GLY A 131 -1.33 -8.59 14.10
CA GLY A 131 -1.38 -9.00 12.70
C GLY A 131 -2.48 -8.31 11.87
N VAL A 132 -3.24 -7.39 12.47
CA VAL A 132 -4.29 -6.64 11.76
C VAL A 132 -3.67 -5.79 10.66
N ALA A 133 -4.24 -5.83 9.46
CA ALA A 133 -3.77 -5.05 8.33
C ALA A 133 -3.95 -3.54 8.57
N ILE A 134 -2.92 -2.75 8.26
CA ILE A 134 -2.93 -1.29 8.33
C ILE A 134 -3.15 -0.74 6.91
N PRO A 135 -4.36 -0.25 6.61
CA PRO A 135 -4.71 0.23 5.26
C PRO A 135 -4.30 1.69 5.04
N TYR A 136 -4.61 2.20 3.83
CA TYR A 136 -4.58 3.62 3.45
C TYR A 136 -3.20 4.29 3.43
N ALA A 137 -2.12 3.52 3.37
CA ALA A 137 -0.79 4.05 3.06
C ALA A 137 -0.57 4.14 1.54
N THR A 138 0.50 4.80 1.15
CA THR A 138 1.09 4.67 -0.19
C THR A 138 2.41 3.96 -0.04
N VAL A 139 2.65 2.95 -0.85
CA VAL A 139 3.90 2.20 -0.89
C VAL A 139 4.56 2.40 -2.24
N TRP A 140 5.82 2.82 -2.24
CA TRP A 140 6.68 2.91 -3.41
C TRP A 140 7.83 1.93 -3.26
N ALA A 141 8.09 1.12 -4.29
CA ALA A 141 9.16 0.13 -4.26
C ALA A 141 10.20 0.43 -5.33
N THR A 142 11.47 0.37 -4.92
CA THR A 142 12.62 0.45 -5.81
C THR A 142 13.45 -0.81 -5.65
N ILE A 143 13.73 -1.54 -6.76
CA ILE A 143 14.58 -2.73 -6.74
C ILE A 143 15.84 -2.46 -7.55
N SER A 144 16.99 -2.73 -6.93
CA SER A 144 18.28 -2.51 -7.54
C SER A 144 19.27 -3.66 -7.30
N GLN A 145 20.27 -3.75 -8.15
CA GLN A 145 21.38 -4.69 -8.01
C GLN A 145 22.68 -4.00 -8.46
N LYS A 146 23.70 -4.04 -7.64
CA LYS A 146 25.01 -3.41 -7.92
C LYS A 146 24.90 -1.93 -8.36
N GLY A 147 24.01 -1.19 -7.70
CA GLY A 147 23.76 0.23 -7.97
C GLY A 147 22.86 0.53 -9.18
N LYS A 148 22.49 -0.47 -9.99
CA LYS A 148 21.57 -0.30 -11.11
C LYS A 148 20.13 -0.57 -10.68
N ILE A 149 19.23 0.37 -10.97
CA ILE A 149 17.79 0.24 -10.73
C ILE A 149 17.16 -0.55 -11.87
N TYR A 150 16.37 -1.56 -11.54
CA TYR A 150 15.60 -2.39 -12.47
C TYR A 150 14.10 -2.16 -12.36
N TYR A 151 13.63 -1.72 -11.17
CA TYR A 151 12.25 -1.46 -10.90
C TYR A 151 12.13 -0.24 -9.99
N ASP A 152 11.19 0.67 -10.29
CA ASP A 152 10.90 1.85 -9.49
C ASP A 152 9.46 2.28 -9.75
N ALA A 153 8.53 1.87 -8.88
CA ALA A 153 7.11 2.14 -9.07
C ALA A 153 6.29 2.09 -7.78
N ARG A 154 5.12 2.75 -7.84
CA ARG A 154 4.08 2.64 -6.84
C ARG A 154 3.55 1.21 -6.79
N GLN A 155 3.30 0.73 -5.58
CA GLN A 155 2.55 -0.50 -5.32
C GLN A 155 1.07 -0.15 -5.17
N TRP A 156 0.20 -0.85 -5.87
CA TRP A 156 -1.24 -0.63 -5.80
C TRP A 156 -1.83 -1.30 -4.57
N PRO A 157 -2.73 -0.62 -3.80
CA PRO A 157 -3.49 -1.30 -2.77
C PRO A 157 -4.40 -2.33 -3.42
N MET A 158 -4.31 -3.57 -2.96
CA MET A 158 -5.01 -4.71 -3.54
C MET A 158 -5.80 -5.46 -2.49
N ILE A 159 -6.95 -5.97 -2.90
CA ILE A 159 -7.74 -6.95 -2.18
C ILE A 159 -7.68 -8.28 -2.93
N SER A 160 -7.49 -9.36 -2.22
CA SER A 160 -7.44 -10.69 -2.81
C SER A 160 -8.16 -11.68 -1.89
N ARG A 161 -8.90 -12.61 -2.49
CA ARG A 161 -9.51 -13.71 -1.75
C ARG A 161 -8.45 -14.65 -1.15
N TYR A 162 -7.27 -14.73 -1.77
CA TYR A 162 -6.27 -15.75 -1.49
C TYR A 162 -5.03 -15.22 -0.79
N MET A 163 -4.81 -13.90 -0.79
CA MET A 163 -3.57 -13.29 -0.30
C MET A 163 -3.80 -12.19 0.74
N GLY A 164 -5.05 -11.94 1.14
CA GLY A 164 -5.37 -10.83 2.04
C GLY A 164 -5.07 -9.42 1.45
N PRO A 165 -5.33 -8.34 2.21
CA PRO A 165 -5.00 -6.98 1.80
C PRO A 165 -3.49 -6.77 1.71
N HIS A 166 -3.00 -6.24 0.59
CA HIS A 166 -1.59 -5.95 0.37
C HIS A 166 -1.41 -4.79 -0.62
N TYR A 167 -0.18 -4.34 -0.78
CA TYR A 167 0.23 -3.42 -1.82
C TYR A 167 1.08 -4.18 -2.83
N GLY A 168 0.71 -4.19 -4.11
CA GLY A 168 1.38 -5.04 -5.08
C GLY A 168 1.55 -4.44 -6.46
N ASN A 169 2.46 -5.04 -7.22
CA ASN A 169 2.68 -4.80 -8.64
C ASN A 169 3.58 -5.90 -9.23
N ASP A 170 3.53 -6.08 -10.56
CA ASP A 170 4.43 -6.98 -11.25
C ASP A 170 5.81 -6.35 -11.47
N VAL A 171 6.84 -7.11 -11.17
CA VAL A 171 8.24 -6.70 -11.19
C VAL A 171 9.00 -7.46 -12.26
N SER A 172 9.89 -6.76 -12.96
CA SER A 172 10.85 -7.36 -13.89
C SER A 172 12.27 -7.16 -13.40
N VAL A 173 13.02 -8.25 -13.23
CA VAL A 173 14.45 -8.26 -12.92
C VAL A 173 15.20 -9.17 -13.90
N PRO A 174 16.52 -8.99 -14.11
CA PRO A 174 17.24 -9.70 -15.17
C PRO A 174 17.40 -11.21 -14.94
N GLY A 175 17.13 -11.74 -13.76
CA GLY A 175 17.25 -13.18 -13.47
C GLY A 175 17.57 -13.46 -12.02
N ALA A 176 18.11 -14.66 -11.73
CA ALA A 176 18.54 -15.03 -10.41
C ALA A 176 19.62 -14.09 -9.87
N GLY A 177 19.58 -13.79 -8.56
CA GLY A 177 20.59 -12.95 -7.93
C GLY A 177 20.15 -12.30 -6.64
N THR A 178 21.08 -11.59 -6.01
CA THR A 178 20.83 -10.82 -4.79
C THR A 178 20.50 -9.37 -5.15
N TYR A 179 19.37 -8.89 -4.66
CA TYR A 179 18.81 -7.57 -4.92
C TYR A 179 18.61 -6.77 -3.64
N GLN A 180 18.60 -5.46 -3.79
CA GLN A 180 18.17 -4.52 -2.76
C GLN A 180 16.74 -4.07 -3.08
N LEU A 181 15.84 -4.17 -2.11
CA LEU A 181 14.48 -3.64 -2.16
C LEU A 181 14.38 -2.47 -1.19
N SER A 182 14.13 -1.28 -1.70
CA SER A 182 13.82 -0.09 -0.90
C SER A 182 12.32 0.19 -0.98
N LEU A 183 11.66 0.19 0.17
CA LEU A 183 10.24 0.52 0.30
C LEU A 183 10.11 1.89 0.97
N LEU A 184 9.42 2.83 0.32
CA LEU A 184 9.00 4.08 0.94
C LEU A 184 7.52 3.97 1.27
N VAL A 185 7.20 4.03 2.56
CA VAL A 185 5.83 3.90 3.10
C VAL A 185 5.39 5.26 3.62
N SER A 186 4.26 5.78 3.13
CA SER A 186 3.65 7.00 3.66
C SER A 186 2.94 6.73 4.99
N PRO A 187 2.67 7.77 5.78
CA PRO A 187 1.66 7.68 6.83
C PRO A 187 0.34 7.13 6.28
N PRO A 188 -0.36 6.23 7.00
CA PRO A 188 -1.74 5.86 6.68
C PRO A 188 -2.66 7.07 6.81
N VAL A 189 -3.46 7.37 5.78
CA VAL A 189 -4.41 8.51 5.76
C VAL A 189 -5.79 8.01 6.21
N SER A 190 -6.01 7.97 7.52
CA SER A 190 -7.24 7.46 8.15
C SER A 190 -7.48 8.12 9.49
N ALA A 191 -8.72 8.05 10.00
CA ALA A 191 -8.95 8.22 11.43
C ALA A 191 -8.21 7.11 12.20
N ARG A 192 -7.67 7.43 13.36
CA ARG A 192 -6.89 6.49 14.19
C ARG A 192 -7.46 6.47 15.60
N HIS A 193 -7.48 5.28 16.19
CA HIS A 193 -7.70 5.16 17.62
C HIS A 193 -6.49 5.67 18.39
N VAL A 194 -6.68 5.97 19.67
CA VAL A 194 -5.68 6.66 20.53
C VAL A 194 -4.36 5.90 20.66
N GLU A 195 -4.38 4.57 20.54
CA GLU A 195 -3.17 3.73 20.56
C GLU A 195 -2.20 4.00 19.39
N TYR A 196 -2.73 4.59 18.30
CA TYR A 196 -1.95 4.96 17.10
C TYR A 196 -1.78 6.47 16.91
N GLU A 197 -2.14 7.31 17.89
CA GLU A 197 -2.16 8.77 17.71
C GLU A 197 -0.79 9.37 17.38
N ASN A 198 0.29 8.80 17.94
CA ASN A 198 1.64 9.34 17.88
C ASN A 198 2.61 8.51 17.02
N VAL A 199 2.11 7.55 16.23
CA VAL A 199 2.93 6.70 15.36
C VAL A 199 2.68 6.99 13.88
N TRP A 200 3.64 6.65 13.04
CA TRP A 200 3.56 6.76 11.56
C TRP A 200 3.16 8.16 11.06
N LEU A 201 3.72 9.22 11.68
CA LEU A 201 3.41 10.61 11.35
C LEU A 201 4.20 11.12 10.13
N HIS A 202 5.29 10.45 9.76
CA HIS A 202 6.18 10.83 8.67
C HIS A 202 6.41 9.64 7.74
N PRO A 203 6.74 9.87 6.44
CA PRO A 203 7.15 8.77 5.56
C PRO A 203 8.36 8.03 6.11
N HIS A 204 8.38 6.71 5.93
CA HIS A 204 9.46 5.84 6.39
C HIS A 204 10.02 5.00 5.26
N ARG A 205 11.34 4.85 5.24
CA ARG A 205 12.05 4.02 4.27
C ARG A 205 12.58 2.76 4.92
N VAL A 206 12.24 1.63 4.33
CA VAL A 206 12.77 0.31 4.70
C VAL A 206 13.66 -0.18 3.57
N ASN A 207 14.83 -0.74 3.91
CA ASN A 207 15.73 -1.37 2.96
C ASN A 207 15.90 -2.84 3.34
N LEU A 208 15.59 -3.71 2.38
CA LEU A 208 15.68 -5.16 2.50
C LEU A 208 16.66 -5.69 1.47
N THR A 209 17.34 -6.78 1.80
CA THR A 209 18.16 -7.54 0.84
C THR A 209 17.53 -8.90 0.64
N PHE A 210 17.31 -9.30 -0.60
CA PHE A 210 16.70 -10.60 -0.91
C PHE A 210 17.45 -11.32 -2.03
N HIS A 211 17.33 -12.63 -2.03
CA HIS A 211 17.80 -13.47 -3.13
C HIS A 211 16.60 -13.92 -3.95
N TRP A 212 16.62 -13.61 -5.24
CA TRP A 212 15.60 -14.06 -6.19
C TRP A 212 16.10 -15.25 -6.97
N THR A 213 15.27 -16.29 -7.07
CA THR A 213 15.47 -17.43 -7.97
C THR A 213 14.19 -17.61 -8.78
N PRO A 214 14.24 -17.53 -10.12
CA PRO A 214 13.07 -17.82 -10.95
C PRO A 214 12.52 -19.20 -10.63
N PRO A 215 11.21 -19.40 -10.62
CA PRO A 215 10.63 -20.72 -10.54
C PRO A 215 11.10 -21.57 -11.74
N SER A 216 11.41 -22.86 -11.48
CA SER A 216 11.81 -23.86 -12.47
C SER A 216 10.67 -24.24 -13.39
#